data_02bb02f0c28c8303b478816cbee64657
#
_entry.id   02bb02f0c28c8303b478816cbee64657
#
_cell.length_a   1.000
_cell.length_b   1.000
_cell.length_c   1.000
_cell.angle_alpha   90.00
_cell.angle_beta   90.00
_cell.angle_gamma   90.00
#
_symmetry.space_group_name_H-M   'P 1'
#
loop_
_entity.id
_entity.type
_entity.pdbx_description
1 polymer ?
#
loop_
_entity_poly.entity_id
_entity_poly.type
_entity_poly.pdbx_seq_one_letter_code
_entity_poly.pdbx_strand_id
1 'polypeptide(L)'
;MIRKATVNDAEQLSALNIEFNGDDETTIENIRNCLASNRQEVVIVDDEEGKLTGFVCVQLKKSFCYDDFKPEIAEVYVRPEYRKQRIASRMILFAEEYCRKNYPLHKFELLTGEENLIAQSVYDKLGYKNDHEIHLSKRVKE
;
A
#
# COMPACT_ATOMS: atom_id res chain seq x y z
N MET A 1 -6.16 -13.79 -7.19
CA MET A 1 -6.16 -12.79 -8.28
C MET A 1 -5.94 -11.38 -7.72
N ILE A 2 -4.99 -10.69 -8.27
CA ILE A 2 -4.69 -9.33 -7.82
C ILE A 2 -5.58 -8.35 -8.58
N ARG A 3 -6.19 -7.43 -7.84
CA ARG A 3 -7.12 -6.45 -8.39
C ARG A 3 -7.22 -5.21 -7.51
N LYS A 4 -7.84 -4.18 -8.03
CA LYS A 4 -8.17 -2.99 -7.23
C LYS A 4 -9.29 -3.34 -6.25
N ALA A 5 -9.19 -2.85 -5.02
CA ALA A 5 -10.23 -3.04 -4.01
C ALA A 5 -11.51 -2.29 -4.37
N THR A 6 -12.63 -2.81 -3.89
CA THR A 6 -13.95 -2.17 -4.00
C THR A 6 -14.55 -1.97 -2.61
N VAL A 7 -15.65 -1.23 -2.53
CA VAL A 7 -16.35 -1.01 -1.25
C VAL A 7 -16.77 -2.33 -0.58
N ASN A 8 -17.00 -3.37 -1.37
CA ASN A 8 -17.38 -4.69 -0.85
C ASN A 8 -16.24 -5.39 -0.10
N ASP A 9 -15.02 -4.89 -0.21
CA ASP A 9 -13.86 -5.45 0.48
C ASP A 9 -13.65 -4.88 1.88
N ALA A 10 -14.48 -3.91 2.30
CA ALA A 10 -14.25 -3.17 3.53
C ALA A 10 -14.14 -4.06 4.78
N GLU A 11 -15.00 -5.07 4.91
CA GLU A 11 -14.98 -5.95 6.08
C GLU A 11 -13.71 -6.79 6.13
N GLN A 12 -13.31 -7.38 5.01
CA GLN A 12 -12.08 -8.16 4.96
C GLN A 12 -10.84 -7.27 5.13
N LEU A 13 -10.85 -6.07 4.57
CA LEU A 13 -9.74 -5.13 4.76
C LEU A 13 -9.64 -4.68 6.22
N SER A 14 -10.77 -4.52 6.91
CA SER A 14 -10.76 -4.23 8.34
C SER A 14 -10.06 -5.35 9.11
N ALA A 15 -10.40 -6.60 8.80
CA ALA A 15 -9.77 -7.75 9.46
C ALA A 15 -8.26 -7.80 9.20
N LEU A 16 -7.83 -7.56 7.96
CA LEU A 16 -6.42 -7.50 7.61
C LEU A 16 -5.70 -6.35 8.31
N ASN A 17 -6.34 -5.20 8.40
CA ASN A 17 -5.75 -4.05 9.07
C ASN A 17 -5.59 -4.28 10.57
N ILE A 18 -6.54 -4.97 11.20
CA ILE A 18 -6.42 -5.35 12.61
C ILE A 18 -5.22 -6.28 12.81
N GLU A 19 -5.03 -7.26 11.93
CA GLU A 19 -3.85 -8.13 11.97
C GLU A 19 -2.55 -7.35 11.85
N PHE A 20 -2.53 -6.33 10.99
CA PHE A 20 -1.33 -5.56 10.65
C PHE A 20 -1.03 -4.46 11.67
N ASN A 21 -2.02 -3.69 12.03
CA ASN A 21 -1.85 -2.46 12.81
C ASN A 21 -2.49 -2.51 14.20
N GLY A 22 -3.27 -3.54 14.50
CA GLY A 22 -3.96 -3.68 15.78
C GLY A 22 -5.39 -3.16 15.76
N ASP A 23 -6.11 -3.43 16.85
CA ASP A 23 -7.49 -3.00 17.07
C ASP A 23 -7.55 -1.47 17.23
N ASP A 24 -8.71 -0.89 16.99
CA ASP A 24 -9.03 0.51 17.29
C ASP A 24 -8.31 1.57 16.45
N GLU A 25 -7.58 1.18 15.39
CA GLU A 25 -6.95 2.14 14.48
C GLU A 25 -7.97 2.82 13.58
N THR A 26 -8.99 2.08 13.12
CA THR A 26 -10.05 2.60 12.28
C THR A 26 -11.28 1.73 12.35
N THR A 27 -12.33 2.09 11.62
CA THR A 27 -13.60 1.36 11.59
C THR A 27 -13.91 0.85 10.19
N ILE A 28 -14.78 -0.16 10.08
CA ILE A 28 -15.26 -0.67 8.79
C ILE A 28 -15.91 0.46 7.99
N GLU A 29 -16.67 1.31 8.67
CA GLU A 29 -17.34 2.45 8.02
C GLU A 29 -16.32 3.42 7.40
N ASN A 30 -15.25 3.75 8.13
CA ASN A 30 -14.20 4.62 7.59
C ASN A 30 -13.52 3.98 6.38
N ILE A 31 -13.22 2.68 6.46
CA ILE A 31 -12.61 1.96 5.34
C ILE A 31 -13.55 1.99 4.13
N ARG A 32 -14.84 1.73 4.33
CA ARG A 32 -15.82 1.77 3.25
C ARG A 32 -15.88 3.15 2.60
N ASN A 33 -15.91 4.20 3.41
CA ASN A 33 -15.92 5.58 2.92
C ASN A 33 -14.65 5.92 2.14
N CYS A 34 -13.48 5.49 2.62
CA CYS A 34 -12.22 5.69 1.91
C CYS A 34 -12.23 4.98 0.56
N LEU A 35 -12.68 3.72 0.52
CA LEU A 35 -12.75 2.99 -0.74
C LEU A 35 -13.71 3.64 -1.75
N ALA A 36 -14.78 4.25 -1.24
CA ALA A 36 -15.78 4.89 -2.09
C ALA A 36 -15.35 6.26 -2.63
N SER A 37 -14.60 7.03 -1.86
CA SER A 37 -14.43 8.46 -2.16
C SER A 37 -13.02 9.02 -2.03
N ASN A 38 -12.07 8.32 -1.43
CA ASN A 38 -10.72 8.86 -1.29
C ASN A 38 -9.95 8.69 -2.61
N ARG A 39 -9.92 9.76 -3.40
CA ARG A 39 -9.27 9.76 -4.71
C ARG A 39 -7.75 9.89 -4.65
N GLN A 40 -7.19 10.11 -3.46
CA GLN A 40 -5.75 10.23 -3.24
C GLN A 40 -5.12 8.91 -2.83
N GLU A 41 -5.92 7.85 -2.77
CA GLU A 41 -5.43 6.53 -2.40
C GLU A 41 -5.88 5.48 -3.40
N VAL A 42 -4.97 4.58 -3.75
CA VAL A 42 -5.27 3.39 -4.54
C VAL A 42 -5.01 2.19 -3.64
N VAL A 43 -5.99 1.30 -3.52
CA VAL A 43 -5.86 0.08 -2.71
C VAL A 43 -5.91 -1.13 -3.65
N ILE A 44 -4.87 -1.95 -3.57
CA ILE A 44 -4.73 -3.19 -4.32
C ILE A 44 -4.84 -4.36 -3.36
N VAL A 45 -5.54 -5.41 -3.75
CA VAL A 45 -5.72 -6.60 -2.94
C VAL A 45 -5.36 -7.85 -3.72
N ASP A 46 -4.99 -8.92 -3.01
CA ASP A 46 -4.94 -10.25 -3.58
C ASP A 46 -6.15 -11.02 -3.10
N ASP A 47 -6.96 -11.46 -4.05
CA ASP A 47 -8.23 -12.16 -3.81
C ASP A 47 -8.07 -13.61 -4.26
N GLU A 48 -8.03 -14.54 -3.30
CA GLU A 48 -7.96 -15.97 -3.58
C GLU A 48 -9.34 -16.58 -3.33
N GLU A 49 -10.12 -16.66 -4.41
CA GLU A 49 -11.46 -17.27 -4.40
C GLU A 49 -12.38 -16.65 -3.34
N GLY A 50 -12.38 -15.32 -3.24
CA GLY A 50 -13.23 -14.58 -2.32
C GLY A 50 -12.59 -14.27 -0.97
N LYS A 51 -11.39 -14.77 -0.70
CA LYS A 51 -10.66 -14.49 0.53
C LYS A 51 -9.47 -13.58 0.24
N LEU A 52 -9.42 -12.43 0.87
CA LEU A 52 -8.29 -11.52 0.72
C LEU A 52 -7.09 -12.02 1.53
N THR A 53 -5.94 -12.11 0.88
CA THR A 53 -4.70 -12.57 1.51
C THR A 53 -3.77 -11.43 1.91
N GLY A 54 -3.97 -10.25 1.34
CA GLY A 54 -3.14 -9.08 1.62
C GLY A 54 -3.62 -7.86 0.86
N PHE A 55 -2.96 -6.73 1.14
CA PHE A 55 -3.28 -5.45 0.48
C PHE A 55 -2.04 -4.57 0.34
N VAL A 56 -2.13 -3.63 -0.59
CA VAL A 56 -1.17 -2.54 -0.76
C VAL A 56 -1.96 -1.24 -0.84
N CYS A 57 -1.55 -0.25 -0.07
CA CYS A 57 -2.10 1.10 -0.16
C CYS A 57 -1.07 2.02 -0.81
N VAL A 58 -1.51 2.75 -1.84
CA VAL A 58 -0.68 3.73 -2.54
C VAL A 58 -1.26 5.11 -2.32
N GLN A 59 -0.45 6.03 -1.81
CA GLN A 59 -0.83 7.44 -1.68
C GLN A 59 -0.40 8.19 -2.94
N LEU A 60 -1.35 8.87 -3.59
CA LEU A 60 -1.10 9.59 -4.83
C LEU A 60 -0.67 11.02 -4.49
N LYS A 61 0.63 11.21 -4.27
CA LYS A 61 1.19 12.50 -3.86
C LYS A 61 1.45 13.38 -5.08
N LYS A 62 0.97 14.63 -5.02
CA LYS A 62 1.22 15.62 -6.06
C LYS A 62 1.37 17.00 -5.46
N SER A 63 2.45 17.70 -5.83
CA SER A 63 2.69 19.09 -5.48
C SER A 63 2.48 19.98 -6.68
N PHE A 64 2.05 21.23 -6.45
CA PHE A 64 1.98 22.21 -7.54
C PHE A 64 3.36 22.50 -8.14
N CYS A 65 4.42 22.11 -7.45
CA CYS A 65 5.79 22.33 -7.93
C CYS A 65 6.14 21.46 -9.14
N TYR A 66 5.38 20.42 -9.40
CA TYR A 66 5.66 19.45 -10.47
C TYR A 66 4.39 19.10 -11.22
N ASP A 67 4.54 18.76 -12.50
CA ASP A 67 3.41 18.29 -13.30
C ASP A 67 3.03 16.85 -12.98
N ASP A 68 3.99 16.05 -12.50
CA ASP A 68 3.83 14.61 -12.32
C ASP A 68 3.55 14.25 -10.87
N PHE A 69 2.92 13.09 -10.68
CA PHE A 69 2.69 12.49 -9.37
C PHE A 69 3.92 11.74 -8.88
N LYS A 70 4.05 11.64 -7.54
CA LYS A 70 5.02 10.79 -6.86
C LYS A 70 4.27 9.83 -5.93
N PRO A 71 3.70 8.74 -6.46
CA PRO A 71 2.96 7.82 -5.61
C PRO A 71 3.87 7.18 -4.56
N GLU A 72 3.36 7.08 -3.34
CA GLU A 72 4.06 6.40 -2.26
C GLU A 72 3.37 5.08 -1.94
N ILE A 73 4.14 3.99 -1.95
CA ILE A 73 3.67 2.70 -1.42
C ILE A 73 3.68 2.85 0.10
N ALA A 74 2.51 3.14 0.67
CA ALA A 74 2.40 3.54 2.07
C ALA A 74 2.20 2.36 3.02
N GLU A 75 1.47 1.33 2.58
CA GLU A 75 1.17 0.16 3.40
C GLU A 75 1.27 -1.08 2.53
N VAL A 76 1.88 -2.14 3.07
CA VAL A 76 1.98 -3.46 2.42
C VAL A 76 1.78 -4.53 3.49
N TYR A 77 0.79 -5.38 3.31
CA TYR A 77 0.56 -6.48 4.24
C TYR A 77 0.12 -7.74 3.50
N VAL A 78 0.67 -8.87 3.91
CA VAL A 78 0.26 -10.21 3.47
C VAL A 78 0.12 -11.08 4.71
N ARG A 79 -0.99 -11.81 4.83
CA ARG A 79 -1.20 -12.73 5.95
C ARG A 79 -0.05 -13.73 6.05
N PRO A 80 0.37 -14.09 7.27
CA PRO A 80 1.53 -14.97 7.46
C PRO A 80 1.47 -16.27 6.66
N GLU A 81 0.29 -16.91 6.58
CA GLU A 81 0.13 -18.18 5.88
C GLU A 81 0.27 -18.10 4.36
N TYR A 82 0.24 -16.88 3.82
CA TYR A 82 0.39 -16.65 2.38
C TYR A 82 1.73 -16.01 2.02
N ARG A 83 2.63 -15.83 2.97
CA ARG A 83 3.94 -15.25 2.71
C ARG A 83 4.86 -16.22 1.96
N LYS A 84 5.96 -15.69 1.40
CA LYS A 84 6.92 -16.45 0.58
C LYS A 84 6.34 -16.98 -0.73
N GLN A 85 5.23 -16.40 -1.19
CA GLN A 85 4.58 -16.74 -2.46
C GLN A 85 4.62 -15.56 -3.44
N ARG A 86 5.43 -14.55 -3.15
CA ARG A 86 5.60 -13.35 -3.98
C ARG A 86 4.33 -12.52 -4.15
N ILE A 87 3.36 -12.67 -3.25
CA ILE A 87 2.09 -11.93 -3.33
C ILE A 87 2.35 -10.43 -3.17
N ALA A 88 3.17 -10.03 -2.19
CA ALA A 88 3.51 -8.62 -1.99
C ALA A 88 4.15 -8.02 -3.24
N SER A 89 5.14 -8.70 -3.83
CA SER A 89 5.80 -8.24 -5.04
C SER A 89 4.82 -8.08 -6.20
N ARG A 90 3.93 -9.05 -6.39
CA ARG A 90 2.94 -9.00 -7.47
C ARG A 90 1.92 -7.88 -7.25
N MET A 91 1.50 -7.64 -6.00
CA MET A 91 0.59 -6.53 -5.70
C MET A 91 1.28 -5.18 -5.96
N ILE A 92 2.53 -5.03 -5.58
CA ILE A 92 3.29 -3.79 -5.82
C ILE A 92 3.44 -3.54 -7.32
N LEU A 93 3.81 -4.57 -8.08
CA LEU A 93 3.93 -4.44 -9.54
C LEU A 93 2.60 -4.08 -10.18
N PHE A 94 1.50 -4.66 -9.70
CA PHE A 94 0.17 -4.32 -10.19
C PHE A 94 -0.16 -2.85 -9.88
N ALA A 95 0.15 -2.40 -8.66
CA ALA A 95 -0.07 -1.00 -8.25
C ALA A 95 0.74 -0.03 -9.12
N GLU A 96 2.01 -0.36 -9.41
CA GLU A 96 2.84 0.46 -10.28
C GLU A 96 2.25 0.56 -11.68
N GLU A 97 1.83 -0.57 -12.24
CA GLU A 97 1.25 -0.59 -13.58
C GLU A 97 -0.06 0.19 -13.62
N TYR A 98 -0.91 0.05 -12.59
CA TYR A 98 -2.13 0.83 -12.49
C TYR A 98 -1.84 2.33 -12.49
N CYS A 99 -0.86 2.76 -11.71
CA CYS A 99 -0.49 4.17 -11.64
C CYS A 99 0.10 4.67 -12.97
N ARG A 100 0.91 3.85 -13.64
CA ARG A 100 1.47 4.23 -14.95
C ARG A 100 0.39 4.44 -16.00
N LYS A 101 -0.67 3.65 -15.95
CA LYS A 101 -1.77 3.78 -16.92
C LYS A 101 -2.67 4.99 -16.66
N ASN A 102 -2.74 5.44 -15.41
CA ASN A 102 -3.76 6.41 -15.01
C ASN A 102 -3.22 7.79 -14.66
N TYR A 103 -1.91 7.94 -14.45
CA TYR A 103 -1.32 9.20 -13.99
C TYR A 103 0.03 9.45 -14.63
N PRO A 104 0.37 10.74 -14.92
CA PRO A 104 1.75 11.08 -15.26
C PRO A 104 2.61 10.91 -14.00
N LEU A 105 3.73 10.20 -14.14
CA LEU A 105 4.54 9.80 -12.99
C LEU A 105 5.95 10.34 -13.06
N HIS A 106 6.46 10.78 -11.91
CA HIS A 106 7.86 11.12 -11.72
C HIS A 106 8.64 9.92 -11.18
N LYS A 107 8.19 9.36 -10.05
CA LYS A 107 8.82 8.19 -9.42
C LYS A 107 7.85 7.59 -8.41
N PHE A 108 8.13 6.35 -8.01
CA PHE A 108 7.48 5.72 -6.86
C PHE A 108 8.39 5.86 -5.64
N GLU A 109 7.79 6.04 -4.48
CA GLU A 109 8.50 6.14 -3.21
C GLU A 109 7.93 5.13 -2.23
N LEU A 110 8.74 4.69 -1.25
CA LEU A 110 8.26 3.93 -0.11
C LEU A 110 9.19 4.15 1.08
N LEU A 111 8.65 3.88 2.26
CA LEU A 111 9.40 3.89 3.51
C LEU A 111 9.39 2.49 4.10
N THR A 112 10.52 2.06 4.62
CA THR A 112 10.63 0.77 5.29
C THR A 112 11.54 0.93 6.51
N GLY A 113 11.32 0.08 7.53
CA GLY A 113 12.15 0.11 8.72
C GLY A 113 13.60 -0.21 8.41
N GLU A 114 14.50 0.51 9.06
CA GLU A 114 15.94 0.35 8.87
C GLU A 114 16.40 -1.07 9.17
N GLU A 115 15.72 -1.76 10.10
CA GLU A 115 16.07 -3.12 10.49
C GLU A 115 15.27 -4.21 9.75
N ASN A 116 14.32 -3.81 8.92
CA ASN A 116 13.50 -4.77 8.17
C ASN A 116 14.22 -5.21 6.89
N LEU A 117 15.22 -6.07 7.06
CA LEU A 117 16.08 -6.50 5.96
C LEU A 117 15.34 -7.36 4.94
N ILE A 118 14.33 -8.11 5.38
CA ILE A 118 13.53 -8.95 4.48
C ILE A 118 12.74 -8.06 3.51
N ALA A 119 12.06 -7.03 4.02
CA ALA A 119 11.31 -6.09 3.19
C ALA A 119 12.25 -5.33 2.25
N GLN A 120 13.38 -4.85 2.77
CA GLN A 120 14.36 -4.13 1.95
C GLN A 120 14.86 -4.98 0.81
N SER A 121 15.07 -6.28 1.03
CA SER A 121 15.49 -7.20 -0.02
C SER A 121 14.42 -7.32 -1.12
N VAL A 122 13.14 -7.41 -0.73
CA VAL A 122 12.03 -7.46 -1.68
C VAL A 122 12.00 -6.19 -2.52
N TYR A 123 12.08 -5.03 -1.87
CA TYR A 123 12.02 -3.74 -2.57
C TYR A 123 13.21 -3.50 -3.48
N ASP A 124 14.40 -3.92 -3.06
CA ASP A 124 15.61 -3.84 -3.91
C ASP A 124 15.41 -4.63 -5.21
N LYS A 125 14.86 -5.83 -5.12
CA LYS A 125 14.56 -6.66 -6.31
C LYS A 125 13.56 -6.01 -7.24
N LEU A 126 12.66 -5.18 -6.69
CA LEU A 126 11.67 -4.44 -7.47
C LEU A 126 12.23 -3.14 -8.05
N GLY A 127 13.47 -2.79 -7.74
CA GLY A 127 14.13 -1.61 -8.28
C GLY A 127 14.13 -0.38 -7.39
N TYR A 128 13.63 -0.51 -6.15
CA TYR A 128 13.66 0.59 -5.19
C TYR A 128 15.05 0.71 -4.59
N LYS A 129 15.55 1.92 -4.49
CA LYS A 129 16.90 2.20 -3.99
C LYS A 129 16.83 3.19 -2.84
N ASN A 130 17.71 3.03 -1.86
CA ASN A 130 17.85 3.98 -0.76
C ASN A 130 18.43 5.29 -1.33
N ASP A 131 17.68 6.37 -1.23
CA ASP A 131 18.13 7.70 -1.70
C ASP A 131 18.81 8.50 -0.60
N HIS A 132 19.00 7.89 0.59
CA HIS A 132 19.72 8.49 1.72
C HIS A 132 19.05 9.74 2.31
N GLU A 133 17.76 9.92 2.06
CA GLU A 133 16.99 10.95 2.75
C GLU A 133 16.62 10.45 4.15
N ILE A 134 16.44 11.39 5.05
CA ILE A 134 16.06 11.07 6.44
C ILE A 134 14.57 11.33 6.60
N HIS A 135 13.85 10.33 7.10
CA HIS A 135 12.43 10.46 7.45
C HIS A 135 12.33 11.01 8.87
N LEU A 136 11.64 12.15 9.01
CA LEU A 136 11.41 12.79 10.31
C LEU A 136 9.91 12.76 10.58
N SER A 137 9.54 12.46 11.84
CA SER A 137 8.14 12.47 12.24
C SER A 137 7.95 13.18 13.56
N LYS A 138 6.79 13.77 13.75
CA LYS A 138 6.42 14.42 15.00
C LYS A 138 5.00 13.97 15.36
N ARG A 139 4.85 13.34 16.52
CA ARG A 139 3.53 12.89 16.98
C ARG A 139 2.70 14.08 17.43
N VAL A 140 1.41 14.07 17.08
CA VAL A 140 0.44 15.09 17.48
C VAL A 140 -0.44 14.54 18.60
N LYS A 141 -0.61 13.22 18.66
CA LYS A 141 -1.33 12.51 19.73
C LYS A 141 -0.39 11.50 20.38
N GLU A 142 -0.55 11.29 21.66
CA GLU A 142 0.22 10.30 22.41
C GLU A 142 -0.52 8.98 22.53
#